data_0dbd0c7318b1ed912c85dda308f10493
#
_entry.id   0dbd0c7318b1ed912c85dda308f10493
#
_cell.length_a   1.000
_cell.length_b   1.000
_cell.length_c   1.000
_cell.angle_alpha   90.00
_cell.angle_beta   90.00
_cell.angle_gamma   90.00
#
_symmetry.space_group_name_H-M   'P 1'
#
loop_
_entity.id
_entity.type
_entity.pdbx_description
1 polymer ?
#
loop_
_entity_poly.entity_id
_entity_poly.type
_entity_poly.pdbx_seq_one_letter_code
_entity_poly.pdbx_strand_id
1 'polypeptide(L)'
;AGGATWLGTAQSHEALLLRKLGIGPDRCRILTWVYNGTEVPFDELIAADIDVSVGSLPGIDAVAAAARKLGKPARVHVKVDSGFGRNGFTPAGFDAALAKLVPLAKEGVLHIVGQWSHLAVADSPDVPEFVSSTDRQIETFKDFTRRMEQAGIPPEIRHLANTAATLDRPEIHFELTRPGIGLYGYEPDPAMGTPRD
;
A
#
# COMPACT_ATOMS: atom_id res chain seq x y z
N ALA A 1 -12.89 7.50 19.26
CA ALA A 1 -12.43 7.11 17.96
C ALA A 1 -11.31 8.05 17.53
N GLY A 2 -10.09 7.53 17.31
CA GLY A 2 -8.89 8.32 17.05
C GLY A 2 -8.76 8.91 15.64
N GLY A 3 -9.85 9.00 14.84
CA GLY A 3 -9.86 9.67 13.54
C GLY A 3 -9.24 8.87 12.39
N ALA A 4 -8.82 7.63 12.59
CA ALA A 4 -8.30 6.80 11.51
C ALA A 4 -9.40 6.52 10.47
N THR A 5 -9.13 6.82 9.21
CA THR A 5 -10.05 6.58 8.08
C THR A 5 -9.75 5.27 7.35
N TRP A 6 -8.56 4.70 7.61
CA TRP A 6 -8.09 3.44 7.05
C TRP A 6 -7.58 2.50 8.14
N LEU A 7 -7.82 1.20 7.93
CA LEU A 7 -7.17 0.13 8.67
C LEU A 7 -6.34 -0.72 7.70
N GLY A 8 -5.11 -1.00 8.10
CA GLY A 8 -4.22 -1.88 7.37
C GLY A 8 -4.11 -3.23 8.08
N THR A 9 -4.32 -4.32 7.35
CA THR A 9 -4.13 -5.68 7.86
C THR A 9 -3.10 -6.43 7.03
N ALA A 10 -2.27 -7.24 7.68
CA ALA A 10 -1.32 -8.05 6.95
C ALA A 10 -2.03 -9.15 6.16
N GLN A 11 -2.94 -9.87 6.78
CA GLN A 11 -3.57 -11.06 6.22
C GLN A 11 -5.01 -10.81 5.76
N SER A 12 -5.44 -11.52 4.72
CA SER A 12 -6.80 -11.42 4.19
C SER A 12 -7.89 -11.79 5.19
N HIS A 13 -7.66 -12.82 6.01
CA HIS A 13 -8.62 -13.24 7.03
C HIS A 13 -8.82 -12.19 8.13
N GLU A 14 -7.80 -11.41 8.47
CA GLU A 14 -7.91 -10.30 9.42
C GLU A 14 -8.83 -9.21 8.86
N ALA A 15 -8.67 -8.86 7.59
CA ALA A 15 -9.52 -7.89 6.92
C ALA A 15 -11.00 -8.33 6.89
N LEU A 16 -11.24 -9.58 6.55
CA LEU A 16 -12.59 -10.17 6.56
C LEU A 16 -13.19 -10.21 7.96
N LEU A 17 -12.36 -10.53 8.98
CA LEU A 17 -12.79 -10.51 10.38
C LEU A 17 -13.23 -9.11 10.82
N LEU A 18 -12.50 -8.07 10.46
CA LEU A 18 -12.89 -6.68 10.78
C LEU A 18 -14.26 -6.33 10.17
N ARG A 19 -14.52 -6.72 8.92
CA ARG A 19 -15.85 -6.55 8.31
C ARG A 19 -16.94 -7.32 9.05
N LYS A 20 -16.66 -8.58 9.41
CA LYS A 20 -17.58 -9.43 10.19
C LYS A 20 -17.87 -8.85 11.59
N LEU A 21 -16.93 -8.14 12.19
CA LEU A 21 -17.10 -7.44 13.47
C LEU A 21 -17.82 -6.09 13.34
N GLY A 22 -18.36 -5.74 12.16
CA GLY A 22 -19.19 -4.57 11.95
C GLY A 22 -18.44 -3.29 11.60
N ILE A 23 -17.17 -3.38 11.20
CA ILE A 23 -16.45 -2.21 10.64
C ILE A 23 -16.83 -2.10 9.15
N GLY A 24 -17.90 -1.36 8.86
CA GLY A 24 -18.40 -1.14 7.50
C GLY A 24 -17.49 -0.25 6.64
N PRO A 25 -17.65 -0.31 5.31
CA PRO A 25 -16.84 0.50 4.38
C PRO A 25 -17.14 2.00 4.48
N ASP A 26 -18.31 2.38 4.92
CA ASP A 26 -18.74 3.75 5.23
C ASP A 26 -18.04 4.33 6.48
N ARG A 27 -17.66 3.46 7.40
CA ARG A 27 -16.99 3.84 8.64
C ARG A 27 -15.48 3.89 8.49
N CYS A 28 -14.89 2.90 7.82
CA CYS A 28 -13.44 2.79 7.66
C CYS A 28 -13.08 1.92 6.45
N ARG A 29 -12.17 2.41 5.62
CA ARG A 29 -11.58 1.62 4.54
C ARG A 29 -10.63 0.58 5.13
N ILE A 30 -10.52 -0.57 4.47
CA ILE A 30 -9.58 -1.63 4.89
C ILE A 30 -8.71 -2.01 3.70
N LEU A 31 -7.39 -2.05 3.92
CA LEU A 31 -6.40 -2.53 2.95
C LEU A 31 -5.71 -3.77 3.52
N THR A 32 -5.56 -4.82 2.70
CA THR A 32 -4.75 -6.00 3.02
C THR A 32 -3.65 -6.22 1.98
N TRP A 33 -2.49 -6.80 2.37
CA TRP A 33 -1.32 -6.82 1.46
C TRP A 33 -0.42 -8.05 1.53
N VAL A 34 -0.56 -8.96 2.49
CA VAL A 34 0.24 -10.21 2.52
C VAL A 34 -0.60 -11.35 2.01
N TYR A 35 -0.18 -11.91 0.89
CA TYR A 35 -0.83 -13.04 0.26
C TYR A 35 0.12 -14.23 0.25
N ASN A 36 -0.21 -15.28 0.99
CA ASN A 36 0.54 -16.51 1.05
C ASN A 36 -0.18 -17.61 0.25
N GLY A 37 0.56 -18.21 -0.67
CA GLY A 37 0.06 -19.33 -1.46
C GLY A 37 -0.84 -18.93 -2.63
N THR A 38 -1.47 -19.93 -3.24
CA THR A 38 -2.29 -19.81 -4.45
C THR A 38 -3.75 -19.52 -4.18
N GLU A 39 -4.20 -19.63 -2.92
CA GLU A 39 -5.62 -19.51 -2.54
C GLU A 39 -5.87 -18.23 -1.74
N VAL A 40 -5.78 -17.08 -2.43
CA VAL A 40 -6.22 -15.82 -1.84
C VAL A 40 -7.70 -15.62 -2.14
N PRO A 41 -8.55 -15.37 -1.14
CA PRO A 41 -9.99 -15.22 -1.35
C PRO A 41 -10.32 -13.82 -1.91
N PHE A 42 -9.79 -13.49 -3.10
CA PHE A 42 -10.03 -12.18 -3.73
C PHE A 42 -11.52 -11.93 -3.98
N ASP A 43 -12.28 -12.96 -4.29
CA ASP A 43 -13.74 -12.86 -4.45
C ASP A 43 -14.40 -12.30 -3.17
N GLU A 44 -14.05 -12.87 -2.00
CA GLU A 44 -14.59 -12.44 -0.70
C GLU A 44 -14.12 -11.04 -0.32
N LEU A 45 -12.83 -10.73 -0.57
CA LEU A 45 -12.26 -9.41 -0.28
C LEU A 45 -12.97 -8.32 -1.11
N ILE A 46 -13.13 -8.52 -2.41
CA ILE A 46 -13.79 -7.57 -3.31
C ILE A 46 -15.26 -7.43 -2.94
N ALA A 47 -15.96 -8.56 -2.68
CA ALA A 47 -17.36 -8.54 -2.25
C ALA A 47 -17.58 -7.72 -0.97
N ALA A 48 -16.62 -7.80 -0.03
CA ALA A 48 -16.64 -7.11 1.26
C ALA A 48 -16.11 -5.66 1.22
N ASP A 49 -15.88 -5.07 0.02
CA ASP A 49 -15.31 -3.72 -0.13
C ASP A 49 -13.96 -3.54 0.60
N ILE A 50 -13.11 -4.54 0.54
CA ILE A 50 -11.75 -4.51 1.05
C ILE A 50 -10.81 -4.19 -0.12
N ASP A 51 -9.97 -3.18 0.06
CA ASP A 51 -8.94 -2.82 -0.90
C ASP A 51 -7.80 -3.85 -0.84
N VAL A 52 -7.25 -4.20 -1.99
CA VAL A 52 -6.22 -5.23 -2.10
C VAL A 52 -4.94 -4.65 -2.69
N SER A 53 -3.80 -5.11 -2.20
CA SER A 53 -2.50 -4.73 -2.75
C SER A 53 -2.12 -5.61 -3.92
N VAL A 54 -1.61 -5.04 -5.00
CA VAL A 54 -1.03 -5.77 -6.14
C VAL A 54 0.44 -5.38 -6.31
N GLY A 55 1.33 -6.38 -6.32
CA GLY A 55 2.78 -6.18 -6.40
C GLY A 55 3.47 -7.19 -7.33
N SER A 56 2.67 -7.93 -8.14
CA SER A 56 3.17 -8.89 -9.13
C SER A 56 2.20 -9.04 -10.29
N LEU A 57 2.71 -9.45 -11.46
CA LEU A 57 1.85 -9.67 -12.64
C LEU A 57 0.80 -10.76 -12.39
N PRO A 58 1.12 -11.92 -11.79
CA PRO A 58 0.10 -12.90 -11.42
C PRO A 58 -0.94 -12.37 -10.43
N GLY A 59 -0.52 -11.48 -9.50
CA GLY A 59 -1.46 -10.83 -8.57
C GLY A 59 -2.46 -9.93 -9.28
N ILE A 60 -2.03 -9.16 -10.29
CA ILE A 60 -2.95 -8.38 -11.12
C ILE A 60 -3.96 -9.30 -11.82
N ASP A 61 -3.48 -10.39 -12.44
CA ASP A 61 -4.34 -11.32 -13.16
C ASP A 61 -5.39 -11.98 -12.26
N ALA A 62 -4.99 -12.41 -11.06
CA ALA A 62 -5.88 -13.03 -10.08
C ALA A 62 -6.97 -12.06 -9.57
N VAL A 63 -6.59 -10.84 -9.24
CA VAL A 63 -7.54 -9.80 -8.80
C VAL A 63 -8.51 -9.42 -9.92
N ALA A 64 -8.00 -9.26 -11.14
CA ALA A 64 -8.84 -8.95 -12.30
C ALA A 64 -9.84 -10.08 -12.63
N ALA A 65 -9.41 -11.34 -12.51
CA ALA A 65 -10.29 -12.50 -12.70
C ALA A 65 -11.43 -12.52 -11.67
N ALA A 66 -11.10 -12.27 -10.39
CA ALA A 66 -12.10 -12.19 -9.32
C ALA A 66 -13.08 -11.04 -9.53
N ALA A 67 -12.58 -9.85 -9.90
CA ALA A 67 -13.41 -8.68 -10.20
C ALA A 67 -14.41 -8.95 -11.34
N ARG A 68 -13.92 -9.55 -12.44
CA ARG A 68 -14.78 -9.93 -13.58
C ARG A 68 -15.83 -10.97 -13.21
N LYS A 69 -15.45 -11.99 -12.44
CA LYS A 69 -16.37 -13.03 -11.95
C LYS A 69 -17.51 -12.44 -11.11
N LEU A 70 -17.21 -11.42 -10.30
CA LEU A 70 -18.19 -10.75 -9.46
C LEU A 70 -18.98 -9.65 -10.19
N GLY A 71 -18.54 -9.21 -11.36
CA GLY A 71 -19.10 -8.03 -12.01
C GLY A 71 -18.92 -6.74 -11.17
N LYS A 72 -17.90 -6.70 -10.31
CA LYS A 72 -17.62 -5.60 -9.38
C LYS A 72 -16.16 -5.17 -9.51
N PRO A 73 -15.87 -3.88 -9.73
CA PRO A 73 -14.50 -3.39 -9.77
C PRO A 73 -13.71 -3.72 -8.50
N ALA A 74 -12.49 -4.24 -8.66
CA ALA A 74 -11.59 -4.37 -7.53
C ALA A 74 -10.87 -3.05 -7.26
N ARG A 75 -10.87 -2.62 -6.01
CA ARG A 75 -10.12 -1.46 -5.55
C ARG A 75 -8.70 -1.91 -5.20
N VAL A 76 -7.71 -1.34 -5.89
CA VAL A 76 -6.33 -1.81 -5.79
C VAL A 76 -5.35 -0.73 -5.38
N HIS A 77 -4.37 -1.13 -4.56
CA HIS A 77 -3.18 -0.34 -4.24
C HIS A 77 -1.98 -1.00 -4.91
N VAL A 78 -1.36 -0.28 -5.82
CA VAL A 78 -0.17 -0.76 -6.55
C VAL A 78 1.04 -0.69 -5.63
N LYS A 79 1.60 -1.85 -5.30
CA LYS A 79 2.81 -1.94 -4.49
C LYS A 79 4.03 -1.88 -5.38
N VAL A 80 4.90 -0.91 -5.10
CA VAL A 80 6.18 -0.76 -5.77
C VAL A 80 7.33 -1.07 -4.80
N ASP A 81 8.39 -1.66 -5.30
CA ASP A 81 9.63 -1.85 -4.57
C ASP A 81 10.55 -0.66 -4.85
N SER A 82 10.58 0.26 -3.92
CA SER A 82 11.44 1.44 -4.00
C SER A 82 12.88 1.20 -3.51
N GLY A 83 13.21 -0.04 -3.12
CA GLY A 83 14.56 -0.41 -2.67
C GLY A 83 14.63 -1.22 -1.38
N PHE A 84 13.48 -1.68 -0.86
CA PHE A 84 13.45 -2.58 0.30
C PHE A 84 13.77 -4.04 -0.07
N GLY A 85 13.47 -4.44 -1.31
CA GLY A 85 13.78 -5.79 -1.82
C GLY A 85 12.87 -6.91 -1.30
N ARG A 86 11.73 -6.57 -0.68
CA ARG A 86 10.85 -7.58 -0.07
C ARG A 86 9.69 -8.01 -0.97
N ASN A 87 9.02 -7.07 -1.60
CA ASN A 87 7.86 -7.31 -2.46
C ASN A 87 7.46 -6.00 -3.17
N GLY A 88 6.88 -6.10 -4.35
CA GLY A 88 6.41 -4.99 -5.18
C GLY A 88 7.03 -5.01 -6.57
N PHE A 89 6.52 -4.17 -7.45
CA PHE A 89 7.10 -4.00 -8.78
C PHE A 89 8.41 -3.24 -8.68
N THR A 90 9.46 -3.79 -9.25
CA THR A 90 10.76 -3.12 -9.38
C THR A 90 10.73 -2.07 -10.49
N PRO A 91 11.62 -1.08 -10.50
CA PRO A 91 11.71 -0.10 -11.59
C PRO A 91 11.82 -0.75 -12.99
N ALA A 92 12.59 -1.83 -13.11
CA ALA A 92 12.76 -2.56 -14.37
C ALA A 92 11.51 -3.33 -14.81
N GLY A 93 10.71 -3.84 -13.85
CA GLY A 93 9.49 -4.62 -14.14
C GLY A 93 8.22 -3.78 -14.26
N PHE A 94 8.29 -2.47 -14.02
CA PHE A 94 7.09 -1.67 -13.88
C PHE A 94 6.35 -1.40 -15.19
N ASP A 95 7.05 -1.34 -16.33
CA ASP A 95 6.39 -1.18 -17.63
C ASP A 95 5.48 -2.36 -17.96
N ALA A 96 5.88 -3.57 -17.61
CA ALA A 96 5.04 -4.75 -17.76
C ALA A 96 3.80 -4.70 -16.84
N ALA A 97 3.93 -4.12 -15.64
CA ALA A 97 2.79 -3.88 -14.76
C ALA A 97 1.84 -2.83 -15.34
N LEU A 98 2.35 -1.69 -15.83
CA LEU A 98 1.55 -0.65 -16.48
C LEU A 98 0.81 -1.18 -17.70
N ALA A 99 1.46 -2.02 -18.53
CA ALA A 99 0.84 -2.65 -19.70
C ALA A 99 -0.40 -3.50 -19.35
N LYS A 100 -0.46 -4.05 -18.12
CA LYS A 100 -1.64 -4.77 -17.59
C LYS A 100 -2.63 -3.86 -16.87
N LEU A 101 -2.14 -2.97 -16.00
CA LEU A 101 -2.98 -2.11 -15.16
C LEU A 101 -3.82 -1.13 -15.98
N VAL A 102 -3.20 -0.49 -16.99
CA VAL A 102 -3.85 0.55 -17.79
C VAL A 102 -5.11 0.06 -18.51
N PRO A 103 -5.08 -1.05 -19.29
CA PRO A 103 -6.31 -1.53 -19.92
C PRO A 103 -7.36 -1.95 -18.89
N LEU A 104 -6.98 -2.64 -17.81
CA LEU A 104 -7.91 -3.08 -16.77
C LEU A 104 -8.59 -1.91 -16.04
N ALA A 105 -7.86 -0.81 -15.83
CA ALA A 105 -8.42 0.41 -15.27
C ALA A 105 -9.39 1.09 -16.24
N LYS A 106 -9.03 1.19 -17.54
CA LYS A 106 -9.91 1.75 -18.59
C LYS A 106 -11.18 0.94 -18.80
N GLU A 107 -11.10 -0.38 -18.68
CA GLU A 107 -12.26 -1.28 -18.74
C GLU A 107 -13.14 -1.19 -17.47
N GLY A 108 -12.70 -0.52 -16.42
CA GLY A 108 -13.41 -0.47 -15.14
C GLY A 108 -13.34 -1.77 -14.33
N VAL A 109 -12.43 -2.69 -14.67
CA VAL A 109 -12.20 -3.93 -13.92
C VAL A 109 -11.42 -3.65 -12.64
N LEU A 110 -10.43 -2.76 -12.71
CA LEU A 110 -9.66 -2.31 -11.56
C LEU A 110 -9.89 -0.81 -11.33
N HIS A 111 -10.05 -0.44 -10.08
CA HIS A 111 -10.03 0.95 -9.62
C HIS A 111 -8.70 1.19 -8.90
N ILE A 112 -7.83 2.02 -9.50
CA ILE A 112 -6.51 2.32 -8.94
C ILE A 112 -6.69 3.36 -7.82
N VAL A 113 -6.78 2.87 -6.60
CA VAL A 113 -6.95 3.72 -5.41
C VAL A 113 -5.62 4.25 -4.93
N GLY A 114 -4.60 3.38 -4.84
CA GLY A 114 -3.36 3.80 -4.20
C GLY A 114 -2.09 3.31 -4.87
N GLN A 115 -1.01 4.01 -4.53
CA GLN A 115 0.36 3.57 -4.74
C GLN A 115 1.07 3.52 -3.41
N TRP A 116 1.85 2.47 -3.17
CA TRP A 116 2.56 2.35 -1.91
C TRP A 116 3.88 1.58 -2.00
N SER A 117 4.73 1.88 -1.02
CA SER A 117 5.95 1.13 -0.75
C SER A 117 6.20 1.05 0.75
N HIS A 118 7.35 0.50 1.14
CA HIS A 118 7.79 0.44 2.53
C HIS A 118 9.25 0.84 2.64
N LEU A 119 9.57 1.68 3.60
CA LEU A 119 10.92 2.13 3.87
C LEU A 119 11.68 1.07 4.66
N ALA A 120 12.93 0.85 4.31
CA ALA A 120 13.76 -0.20 4.89
C ALA A 120 14.37 0.19 6.24
N VAL A 121 14.85 1.44 6.35
CA VAL A 121 15.73 1.89 7.44
C VAL A 121 15.43 3.34 7.88
N ALA A 122 14.17 3.76 7.74
CA ALA A 122 13.75 5.10 8.13
C ALA A 122 13.72 5.32 9.66
N ASP A 123 13.90 4.25 10.43
CA ASP A 123 13.95 4.22 11.88
C ASP A 123 15.34 4.49 12.47
N SER A 124 16.34 4.74 11.64
CA SER A 124 17.70 5.08 12.08
C SER A 124 18.18 6.40 11.45
N PRO A 125 17.61 7.54 11.86
CA PRO A 125 17.89 8.85 11.27
C PRO A 125 19.28 9.41 11.60
N ASP A 126 19.97 8.84 12.54
CA ASP A 126 21.33 9.19 12.97
C ASP A 126 22.43 8.48 12.15
N VAL A 127 22.06 7.54 11.26
CA VAL A 127 22.99 6.81 10.40
C VAL A 127 22.97 7.38 8.98
N PRO A 128 24.03 8.10 8.54
CA PRO A 128 24.03 8.81 7.25
C PRO A 128 23.76 7.92 6.03
N GLU A 129 24.25 6.68 6.04
CA GLU A 129 24.02 5.71 4.96
C GLU A 129 22.54 5.31 4.88
N PHE A 130 21.84 5.22 6.02
CA PHE A 130 20.42 4.87 6.10
C PHE A 130 19.55 6.06 5.69
N VAL A 131 19.91 7.27 6.08
CA VAL A 131 19.28 8.49 5.56
C VAL A 131 19.39 8.54 4.05
N SER A 132 20.59 8.37 3.50
CA SER A 132 20.81 8.35 2.05
C SER A 132 20.04 7.23 1.34
N SER A 133 19.89 6.07 1.99
CA SER A 133 19.08 4.96 1.47
C SER A 133 17.60 5.31 1.45
N THR A 134 17.10 5.92 2.51
CA THR A 134 15.71 6.38 2.62
C THR A 134 15.41 7.44 1.56
N ASP A 135 16.31 8.41 1.33
CA ASP A 135 16.16 9.43 0.31
C ASP A 135 16.08 8.82 -1.11
N ARG A 136 16.93 7.84 -1.41
CA ARG A 136 16.85 7.10 -2.70
C ARG A 136 15.53 6.34 -2.84
N GLN A 137 15.02 5.74 -1.77
CA GLN A 137 13.71 5.07 -1.79
C GLN A 137 12.57 6.07 -2.07
N ILE A 138 12.63 7.25 -1.49
CA ILE A 138 11.65 8.32 -1.71
C ILE A 138 11.66 8.77 -3.17
N GLU A 139 12.82 9.03 -3.75
CA GLU A 139 12.92 9.47 -5.15
C GLU A 139 12.47 8.37 -6.12
N THR A 140 12.83 7.12 -5.84
CA THR A 140 12.33 5.97 -6.64
C THR A 140 10.81 5.85 -6.53
N PHE A 141 10.23 6.03 -5.36
CA PHE A 141 8.77 6.02 -5.16
C PHE A 141 8.07 7.12 -5.96
N LYS A 142 8.62 8.34 -5.94
CA LYS A 142 8.11 9.47 -6.74
C LYS A 142 8.21 9.22 -8.25
N ASP A 143 9.26 8.51 -8.70
CA ASP A 143 9.39 8.11 -10.10
C ASP A 143 8.26 7.18 -10.54
N PHE A 144 7.94 6.17 -9.74
CA PHE A 144 6.78 5.31 -9.99
C PHE A 144 5.47 6.11 -10.08
N THR A 145 5.28 7.12 -9.22
CA THR A 145 4.10 8.00 -9.30
C THR A 145 4.03 8.70 -10.66
N ARG A 146 5.13 9.35 -11.08
CA ARG A 146 5.19 10.03 -12.39
C ARG A 146 4.87 9.08 -13.56
N ARG A 147 5.37 7.84 -13.51
CA ARG A 147 5.10 6.82 -14.54
C ARG A 147 3.62 6.41 -14.58
N MET A 148 2.98 6.28 -13.42
CA MET A 148 1.52 6.01 -13.33
C MET A 148 0.71 7.18 -13.89
N GLU A 149 1.06 8.42 -13.55
CA GLU A 149 0.42 9.64 -14.06
C GLU A 149 0.55 9.74 -15.58
N GLN A 150 1.75 9.54 -16.13
CA GLN A 150 2.02 9.53 -17.57
C GLN A 150 1.27 8.42 -18.30
N ALA A 151 1.05 7.29 -17.65
CA ALA A 151 0.26 6.18 -18.19
C ALA A 151 -1.27 6.41 -18.10
N GLY A 152 -1.72 7.52 -17.50
CA GLY A 152 -3.13 7.87 -17.37
C GLY A 152 -3.89 7.10 -16.28
N ILE A 153 -3.16 6.58 -15.29
CA ILE A 153 -3.71 5.90 -14.11
C ILE A 153 -3.12 6.50 -12.81
N PRO A 154 -3.28 7.82 -12.57
CA PRO A 154 -2.77 8.44 -11.35
C PRO A 154 -3.38 7.76 -10.12
N PRO A 155 -2.59 7.48 -9.05
CA PRO A 155 -3.15 6.99 -7.82
C PRO A 155 -3.94 8.10 -7.11
N GLU A 156 -5.10 7.78 -6.52
CA GLU A 156 -5.85 8.73 -5.70
C GLU A 156 -5.11 9.07 -4.40
N ILE A 157 -4.44 8.07 -3.82
CA ILE A 157 -3.64 8.23 -2.61
C ILE A 157 -2.26 7.59 -2.75
N ARG A 158 -1.27 8.23 -2.15
CA ARG A 158 0.09 7.70 -2.02
C ARG A 158 0.37 7.44 -0.56
N HIS A 159 1.01 6.33 -0.25
CA HIS A 159 1.38 6.03 1.13
C HIS A 159 2.73 5.32 1.22
N LEU A 160 3.69 6.02 1.80
CA LEU A 160 5.07 5.54 1.97
C LEU A 160 5.47 5.50 3.45
N ALA A 161 5.13 6.54 4.22
CA ALA A 161 5.55 6.72 5.60
C ALA A 161 5.01 5.60 6.52
N ASN A 162 5.93 4.87 7.17
CA ASN A 162 5.69 4.02 8.33
C ASN A 162 5.71 4.89 9.61
N THR A 163 5.71 4.30 10.81
CA THR A 163 5.76 5.07 12.07
C THR A 163 6.96 6.01 12.09
N ALA A 164 8.15 5.53 11.79
CA ALA A 164 9.38 6.32 11.80
C ALA A 164 9.27 7.54 10.86
N ALA A 165 8.93 7.30 9.60
CA ALA A 165 8.79 8.39 8.65
C ALA A 165 7.57 9.29 8.91
N THR A 166 6.57 8.82 9.64
CA THR A 166 5.46 9.68 10.09
C THR A 166 5.94 10.68 11.14
N LEU A 167 6.90 10.32 11.97
CA LEU A 167 7.47 11.20 12.99
C LEU A 167 8.53 12.16 12.44
N ASP A 168 9.38 11.69 11.53
CA ASP A 168 10.61 12.38 11.13
C ASP A 168 10.60 12.97 9.72
N ARG A 169 9.72 12.49 8.82
CA ARG A 169 9.74 12.84 7.39
C ARG A 169 8.38 13.36 6.91
N PRO A 170 7.93 14.56 7.36
CA PRO A 170 6.62 15.11 7.02
C PRO A 170 6.42 15.33 5.51
N GLU A 171 7.49 15.53 4.75
CA GLU A 171 7.44 15.73 3.30
C GLU A 171 6.98 14.49 2.50
N ILE A 172 6.91 13.33 3.14
CA ILE A 172 6.41 12.08 2.53
C ILE A 172 5.17 11.51 3.21
N HIS A 173 4.44 12.31 3.98
CA HIS A 173 3.15 11.90 4.52
C HIS A 173 2.16 11.60 3.40
N PHE A 174 2.26 12.35 2.29
CA PHE A 174 1.34 12.29 1.16
C PHE A 174 -0.12 12.32 1.63
N GLU A 175 -0.97 11.51 1.04
CA GLU A 175 -2.40 11.44 1.39
C GLU A 175 -2.69 10.48 2.55
N LEU A 176 -1.75 9.56 2.86
CA LEU A 176 -1.96 8.55 3.90
C LEU A 176 -0.63 8.12 4.54
N THR A 177 -0.55 8.18 5.86
CA THR A 177 0.54 7.58 6.65
C THR A 177 0.09 6.25 7.27
N ARG A 178 1.05 5.39 7.62
CA ARG A 178 0.79 4.08 8.20
C ARG A 178 1.51 3.88 9.53
N PRO A 179 1.14 4.63 10.58
CA PRO A 179 1.69 4.41 11.91
C PRO A 179 1.19 3.04 12.42
N GLY A 180 2.12 2.17 12.75
CA GLY A 180 1.85 0.84 13.31
C GLY A 180 2.27 0.80 14.77
N ILE A 181 3.56 0.59 15.02
CA ILE A 181 4.11 0.44 16.37
C ILE A 181 3.86 1.69 17.24
N GLY A 182 3.89 2.88 16.65
CA GLY A 182 3.61 4.14 17.34
C GLY A 182 2.20 4.24 17.93
N LEU A 183 1.20 3.51 17.38
CA LEU A 183 -0.15 3.47 17.95
C LEU A 183 -0.21 2.77 19.31
N TYR A 184 0.79 1.95 19.61
CA TYR A 184 0.93 1.25 20.90
C TYR A 184 1.84 1.99 21.87
N GLY A 185 2.30 3.20 21.52
CA GLY A 185 3.16 4.02 22.35
C GLY A 185 4.63 3.59 22.37
N TYR A 186 5.06 2.80 21.37
CA TYR A 186 6.46 2.42 21.21
C TYR A 186 7.13 3.29 20.16
N GLU A 187 8.34 3.73 20.45
CA GLU A 187 9.24 4.36 19.49
C GLU A 187 9.79 3.32 18.49
N PRO A 188 9.96 3.68 17.23
CA PRO A 188 10.60 2.81 16.24
C PRO A 188 12.09 2.58 16.52
N ASP A 189 12.76 3.59 17.05
CA ASP A 189 14.16 3.58 17.49
C ASP A 189 14.33 4.58 18.65
N PRO A 190 15.17 4.31 19.67
CA PRO A 190 15.42 5.23 20.78
C PRO A 190 15.89 6.62 20.37
N ALA A 191 16.56 6.75 19.20
CA ALA A 191 17.01 8.04 18.66
C ALA A 191 15.85 8.93 18.17
N MET A 192 14.65 8.38 17.97
CA MET A 192 13.49 9.10 17.44
C MET A 192 12.58 9.71 18.53
N GLY A 193 12.85 9.42 19.79
CA GLY A 193 11.96 9.82 20.89
C GLY A 193 10.66 9.05 20.94
N THR A 194 9.87 9.27 21.97
CA THR A 194 8.57 8.58 22.14
C THR A 194 7.45 9.37 21.48
N PRO A 195 6.43 8.69 20.91
CA PRO A 195 5.27 9.35 20.32
C PRO A 195 4.38 10.15 21.30
N ARG A 196 4.84 10.39 22.50
CA ARG A 196 4.07 11.07 23.57
C ARG A 196 4.38 12.55 23.69
N ASP A 197 5.46 12.98 23.11
CA ASP A 197 5.90 14.35 23.15
C ASP A 197 5.38 15.08 21.90
#